data_90c3910bfa1c6f5bc4dbbdb4b61aa8bc
#
_entry.id   90c3910bfa1c6f5bc4dbbdb4b61aa8bc
#
_cell.length_a   1.000
_cell.length_b   1.000
_cell.length_c   1.000
_cell.angle_alpha   90.00
_cell.angle_beta   90.00
_cell.angle_gamma   90.00
#
_symmetry.space_group_name_H-M   'P 1'
#
loop_
_entity.id
_entity.type
_entity.pdbx_description
1 polymer ?
#
loop_
_entity_poly.entity_id
_entity_poly.type
_entity_poly.pdbx_seq_one_letter_code
_entity_poly.pdbx_strand_id
1 'polypeptide(L)'
;MQYRALGNSGIDASIIGLGTWATGVDADEKSSIQIIHGALDAGVTLIDTAPSYGWGRSEEIVGRAIRGRRDQVVLATKCGIWWADARGSASGRKDGKDIYVCIDPATIRLEVEASLKRLKVDTLDLLQVHRPALEPDKMPVADTMGCLMDLKREGKIRAIGVSNVNLDQLTEYQSFGCVDSNQLRYNMLNREAEAEALAHCHDHNIAAMTYTSLEQGLLTGKVTPDRSYEESDWRRNAGQWMPWFKEHNLKKLLEVFTGWDDLLESYGATIPQLVVAWTASRPHATHVLCGSRSVPQVQE
;
A
#
# COMPACT_ATOMS: atom_id res chain seq x y z
N MET A 1 -16.29 -9.70 7.41
CA MET A 1 -15.28 -8.63 7.34
C MET A 1 -15.52 -7.63 8.47
N GLN A 2 -14.47 -7.08 9.09
CA GLN A 2 -14.56 -5.97 10.06
C GLN A 2 -14.20 -4.67 9.35
N TYR A 3 -14.73 -3.55 9.89
CA TYR A 3 -14.48 -2.21 9.34
C TYR A 3 -13.97 -1.31 10.46
N ARG A 4 -13.10 -0.36 10.15
CA ARG A 4 -12.56 0.64 11.06
C ARG A 4 -12.52 2.00 10.39
N ALA A 5 -12.60 3.05 11.20
CA ALA A 5 -12.45 4.42 10.70
C ALA A 5 -11.04 4.64 10.10
N LEU A 6 -11.00 5.32 8.98
CA LEU A 6 -9.77 5.79 8.35
C LEU A 6 -9.35 7.11 9.00
N GLY A 7 -8.79 7.03 10.21
CA GLY A 7 -8.41 8.19 11.00
C GLY A 7 -9.58 9.13 11.28
N ASN A 8 -9.34 10.43 11.09
CA ASN A 8 -10.33 11.49 11.29
C ASN A 8 -11.19 11.80 10.05
N SER A 9 -11.08 10.99 8.98
CA SER A 9 -11.72 11.27 7.68
C SER A 9 -13.26 11.12 7.67
N GLY A 10 -13.83 10.41 8.64
CA GLY A 10 -15.24 10.01 8.62
C GLY A 10 -15.55 8.90 7.62
N ILE A 11 -14.54 8.19 7.12
CA ILE A 11 -14.67 7.07 6.19
C ILE A 11 -14.39 5.77 6.94
N ASP A 12 -15.31 4.81 6.88
CA ASP A 12 -15.07 3.46 7.36
C ASP A 12 -14.55 2.57 6.22
N ALA A 13 -13.47 1.85 6.46
CA ALA A 13 -12.88 0.93 5.50
C ALA A 13 -12.70 -0.48 6.11
N SER A 14 -12.69 -1.49 5.25
CA SER A 14 -12.40 -2.86 5.70
C SER A 14 -10.98 -2.94 6.29
N ILE A 15 -10.82 -3.69 7.41
CA ILE A 15 -9.51 -3.84 8.07
C ILE A 15 -8.49 -4.54 7.18
N ILE A 16 -8.95 -5.38 6.26
CA ILE A 16 -8.13 -5.93 5.20
C ILE A 16 -8.38 -5.11 3.94
N GLY A 17 -7.32 -4.59 3.34
CA GLY A 17 -7.35 -3.87 2.08
C GLY A 17 -6.63 -4.64 0.98
N LEU A 18 -7.08 -4.49 -0.26
CA LEU A 18 -6.40 -5.03 -1.43
C LEU A 18 -5.37 -4.02 -1.95
N GLY A 19 -4.08 -4.38 -1.85
CA GLY A 19 -3.00 -3.67 -2.53
C GLY A 19 -2.88 -4.14 -3.97
N THR A 20 -2.94 -3.23 -4.94
CA THR A 20 -3.03 -3.56 -6.37
C THR A 20 -1.69 -3.48 -7.11
N TRP A 21 -0.56 -3.48 -6.42
CA TRP A 21 0.74 -3.47 -7.09
C TRP A 21 0.90 -4.67 -8.02
N ALA A 22 0.63 -5.88 -7.53
CA ALA A 22 0.76 -7.10 -8.32
C ALA A 22 -0.25 -7.17 -9.48
N THR A 23 -1.48 -6.70 -9.27
CA THR A 23 -2.53 -6.67 -10.30
C THR A 23 -2.20 -5.72 -11.45
N GLY A 24 -1.50 -4.63 -11.19
CA GLY A 24 -1.09 -3.67 -12.23
C GLY A 24 0.17 -4.06 -12.99
N VAL A 25 1.03 -4.90 -12.39
CA VAL A 25 2.38 -5.19 -12.91
C VAL A 25 2.51 -6.64 -13.38
N ASP A 26 2.08 -7.62 -12.57
CA ASP A 26 2.39 -9.04 -12.78
C ASP A 26 1.23 -9.84 -13.41
N ALA A 27 -0.01 -9.38 -13.28
CA ALA A 27 -1.18 -10.11 -13.75
C ALA A 27 -1.76 -9.50 -15.05
N ASP A 28 -2.43 -10.32 -15.85
CA ASP A 28 -3.21 -9.83 -16.97
C ASP A 28 -4.46 -9.08 -16.48
N GLU A 29 -5.04 -8.25 -17.34
CA GLU A 29 -6.15 -7.38 -16.97
C GLU A 29 -7.40 -8.16 -16.52
N LYS A 30 -7.75 -9.24 -17.20
CA LYS A 30 -8.95 -10.03 -16.89
C LYS A 30 -8.83 -10.67 -15.51
N SER A 31 -7.69 -11.29 -15.22
CA SER A 31 -7.40 -11.88 -13.90
C SER A 31 -7.37 -10.81 -12.82
N SER A 32 -6.79 -9.64 -13.11
CA SER A 32 -6.74 -8.51 -12.18
C SER A 32 -8.14 -8.00 -11.81
N ILE A 33 -9.04 -7.87 -12.77
CA ILE A 33 -10.45 -7.49 -12.54
C ILE A 33 -11.16 -8.55 -11.70
N GLN A 34 -10.93 -9.84 -11.98
CA GLN A 34 -11.53 -10.93 -11.20
C GLN A 34 -11.03 -10.94 -9.74
N ILE A 35 -9.75 -10.64 -9.50
CA ILE A 35 -9.16 -10.50 -8.16
C ILE A 35 -9.87 -9.37 -7.40
N ILE A 36 -10.02 -8.19 -8.02
CA ILE A 36 -10.69 -7.04 -7.40
C ILE A 36 -12.16 -7.37 -7.10
N HIS A 37 -12.88 -8.01 -8.05
CA HIS A 37 -14.25 -8.43 -7.81
C HIS A 37 -14.34 -9.45 -6.67
N GLY A 38 -13.46 -10.46 -6.64
CA GLY A 38 -13.41 -11.43 -5.56
C GLY A 38 -13.14 -10.81 -4.19
N ALA A 39 -12.30 -9.75 -4.13
CA ALA A 39 -12.08 -8.99 -2.90
C ALA A 39 -13.35 -8.26 -2.46
N LEU A 40 -14.02 -7.55 -3.37
CA LEU A 40 -15.28 -6.86 -3.07
C LEU A 40 -16.37 -7.83 -2.62
N ASP A 41 -16.50 -8.97 -3.28
CA ASP A 41 -17.48 -10.01 -2.95
C ASP A 41 -17.20 -10.65 -1.57
N ALA A 42 -15.93 -10.65 -1.12
CA ALA A 42 -15.52 -11.05 0.23
C ALA A 42 -15.70 -9.94 1.28
N GLY A 43 -16.20 -8.75 0.89
CA GLY A 43 -16.43 -7.62 1.77
C GLY A 43 -15.21 -6.72 1.99
N VAL A 44 -14.14 -6.85 1.20
CA VAL A 44 -13.02 -5.91 1.19
C VAL A 44 -13.48 -4.64 0.47
N THR A 45 -13.51 -3.52 1.19
CA THR A 45 -13.87 -2.22 0.59
C THR A 45 -12.65 -1.36 0.27
N LEU A 46 -11.55 -1.51 1.01
CA LEU A 46 -10.34 -0.72 0.83
C LEU A 46 -9.51 -1.26 -0.35
N ILE A 47 -9.43 -0.47 -1.41
CA ILE A 47 -8.59 -0.76 -2.59
C ILE A 47 -7.49 0.29 -2.68
N ASP A 48 -6.23 -0.14 -2.52
CA ASP A 48 -5.04 0.73 -2.57
C ASP A 48 -4.28 0.54 -3.87
N THR A 49 -4.11 1.62 -4.62
CA THR A 49 -3.35 1.68 -5.88
C THR A 49 -2.33 2.83 -5.87
N ALA A 50 -1.66 3.05 -6.99
CA ALA A 50 -0.78 4.20 -7.21
C ALA A 50 -0.54 4.45 -8.71
N PRO A 51 -0.27 5.71 -9.13
CA PRO A 51 0.14 6.04 -10.49
C PRO A 51 1.40 5.28 -10.95
N SER A 52 2.35 5.06 -10.05
CA SER A 52 3.61 4.36 -10.33
C SER A 52 3.46 2.84 -10.53
N TYR A 53 2.29 2.25 -10.21
CA TYR A 53 2.06 0.81 -10.40
C TYR A 53 1.73 0.51 -11.86
N GLY A 54 2.73 -0.02 -12.58
CA GLY A 54 2.63 -0.26 -14.01
C GLY A 54 2.41 1.02 -14.83
N TRP A 55 2.91 2.17 -14.34
CA TRP A 55 2.86 3.47 -15.03
C TRP A 55 1.42 3.93 -15.35
N GLY A 56 0.53 3.77 -14.38
CA GLY A 56 -0.89 4.09 -14.48
C GLY A 56 -1.80 2.91 -14.80
N ARG A 57 -1.25 1.77 -15.25
CA ARG A 57 -2.02 0.58 -15.62
C ARG A 57 -2.87 0.04 -14.46
N SER A 58 -2.31 0.04 -13.23
CA SER A 58 -3.07 -0.41 -12.05
C SER A 58 -4.33 0.43 -11.83
N GLU A 59 -4.22 1.76 -11.91
CA GLU A 59 -5.39 2.65 -11.78
C GLU A 59 -6.41 2.45 -12.90
N GLU A 60 -5.98 2.22 -14.13
CA GLU A 60 -6.89 1.92 -15.24
C GLU A 60 -7.67 0.61 -15.03
N ILE A 61 -6.99 -0.43 -14.55
CA ILE A 61 -7.61 -1.72 -14.23
C ILE A 61 -8.59 -1.57 -13.08
N VAL A 62 -8.19 -0.89 -11.98
CA VAL A 62 -9.07 -0.60 -10.86
C VAL A 62 -10.30 0.17 -11.32
N GLY A 63 -10.13 1.24 -12.13
CA GLY A 63 -11.24 2.02 -12.67
C GLY A 63 -12.23 1.20 -13.50
N ARG A 64 -11.73 0.20 -14.25
CA ARG A 64 -12.60 -0.74 -14.98
C ARG A 64 -13.32 -1.71 -14.03
N ALA A 65 -12.62 -2.23 -13.03
CA ALA A 65 -13.15 -3.21 -12.09
C ALA A 65 -14.25 -2.62 -11.19
N ILE A 66 -14.10 -1.36 -10.75
CA ILE A 66 -15.07 -0.72 -9.85
C ILE A 66 -16.25 -0.07 -10.59
N ARG A 67 -16.30 -0.14 -11.91
CA ARG A 67 -17.40 0.40 -12.70
C ARG A 67 -18.73 -0.24 -12.30
N GLY A 68 -19.68 0.59 -11.85
CA GLY A 68 -20.98 0.12 -11.31
C GLY A 68 -20.93 -0.43 -9.89
N ARG A 69 -19.75 -0.35 -9.22
CA ARG A 69 -19.53 -0.76 -7.81
C ARG A 69 -18.75 0.30 -7.02
N ARG A 70 -18.65 1.53 -7.53
CA ARG A 70 -17.86 2.61 -6.91
C ARG A 70 -18.28 2.91 -5.47
N ASP A 71 -19.56 2.81 -5.18
CA ASP A 71 -20.17 3.00 -3.87
C ASP A 71 -19.78 1.92 -2.84
N GLN A 72 -19.27 0.77 -3.29
CA GLN A 72 -18.76 -0.30 -2.44
C GLN A 72 -17.28 -0.15 -2.09
N VAL A 73 -16.58 0.87 -2.63
CA VAL A 73 -15.13 0.99 -2.58
C VAL A 73 -14.69 2.23 -1.84
N VAL A 74 -13.77 2.05 -0.88
CA VAL A 74 -12.89 3.10 -0.36
C VAL A 74 -11.63 3.09 -1.22
N LEU A 75 -11.55 4.04 -2.15
CA LEU A 75 -10.52 4.11 -3.17
C LEU A 75 -9.34 4.96 -2.72
N ALA A 76 -8.21 4.32 -2.48
CA ALA A 76 -6.96 4.95 -2.13
C ALA A 76 -5.99 4.95 -3.31
N THR A 77 -5.38 6.10 -3.60
CA THR A 77 -4.24 6.20 -4.52
C THR A 77 -3.16 7.12 -3.95
N LYS A 78 -2.12 7.39 -4.72
CA LYS A 78 -0.95 8.10 -4.24
C LYS A 78 -0.53 9.20 -5.22
N CYS A 79 0.34 10.12 -4.76
CA CYS A 79 1.00 11.15 -5.57
C CYS A 79 2.45 11.30 -5.15
N GLY A 80 3.23 12.03 -5.94
CA GLY A 80 4.61 12.41 -5.60
C GLY A 80 5.67 11.47 -6.15
N ILE A 81 5.34 10.50 -7.01
CA ILE A 81 6.30 9.75 -7.83
C ILE A 81 6.07 10.09 -9.30
N TRP A 82 7.02 10.79 -9.89
CA TRP A 82 6.92 11.38 -11.21
C TRP A 82 7.90 10.77 -12.20
N TRP A 83 7.54 10.69 -13.49
CA TRP A 83 8.36 10.09 -14.55
C TRP A 83 8.13 10.69 -15.95
N ALA A 84 7.34 11.75 -16.08
CA ALA A 84 7.05 12.33 -17.39
C ALA A 84 8.14 13.29 -17.88
N ASP A 85 8.80 13.96 -16.95
CA ASP A 85 9.92 14.86 -17.20
C ASP A 85 10.83 14.94 -15.96
N ALA A 86 11.93 15.66 -16.05
CA ALA A 86 12.93 15.80 -14.98
C ALA A 86 12.53 16.95 -14.04
N ARG A 87 11.53 16.72 -13.15
CA ARG A 87 11.16 17.61 -12.06
C ARG A 87 11.25 16.91 -10.72
N GLY A 88 11.63 17.62 -9.68
CA GLY A 88 11.88 17.08 -8.35
C GLY A 88 13.22 16.33 -8.25
N SER A 89 13.39 15.59 -7.18
CA SER A 89 14.63 14.88 -6.88
C SER A 89 14.68 13.52 -7.54
N ALA A 90 15.79 13.22 -8.24
CA ALA A 90 15.99 11.91 -8.89
C ALA A 90 15.97 10.77 -7.85
N SER A 91 15.16 9.74 -8.11
CA SER A 91 14.96 8.61 -7.20
C SER A 91 15.35 7.25 -7.80
N GLY A 92 15.82 7.23 -9.03
CA GLY A 92 16.29 6.02 -9.71
C GLY A 92 15.76 5.86 -11.13
N ARG A 93 15.89 4.65 -11.67
CA ARG A 93 15.40 4.30 -13.00
C ARG A 93 14.74 2.93 -12.97
N LYS A 94 13.60 2.80 -13.64
CA LYS A 94 12.86 1.54 -13.75
C LYS A 94 12.15 1.45 -15.10
N ASP A 95 12.20 0.31 -15.76
CA ASP A 95 11.55 0.03 -17.05
C ASP A 95 11.90 1.09 -18.12
N GLY A 96 13.17 1.55 -18.12
CA GLY A 96 13.65 2.57 -19.06
C GLY A 96 13.25 4.00 -18.75
N LYS A 97 12.48 4.26 -17.69
CA LYS A 97 12.04 5.59 -17.24
C LYS A 97 12.85 6.07 -16.05
N ASP A 98 13.27 7.33 -16.07
CA ASP A 98 13.82 8.01 -14.91
C ASP A 98 12.69 8.35 -13.93
N ILE A 99 12.93 8.15 -12.64
CA ILE A 99 11.94 8.33 -11.59
C ILE A 99 12.39 9.48 -10.69
N TYR A 100 11.45 10.35 -10.40
CA TYR A 100 11.65 11.51 -9.51
C TYR A 100 10.66 11.46 -8.35
N VAL A 101 11.06 11.99 -7.20
CA VAL A 101 10.13 12.35 -6.14
C VAL A 101 9.84 13.83 -6.28
N CYS A 102 8.60 14.17 -6.55
CA CYS A 102 8.16 15.54 -6.78
C CYS A 102 6.80 15.76 -6.12
N ILE A 103 6.78 16.48 -5.03
CA ILE A 103 5.58 16.77 -4.24
C ILE A 103 5.19 18.25 -4.26
N ASP A 104 5.60 18.96 -5.32
CA ASP A 104 5.16 20.34 -5.51
C ASP A 104 3.66 20.41 -5.90
N PRO A 105 2.97 21.50 -5.53
CA PRO A 105 1.54 21.68 -5.77
C PRO A 105 1.10 21.49 -7.22
N ALA A 106 1.89 21.96 -8.18
CA ALA A 106 1.52 21.89 -9.60
C ALA A 106 1.58 20.44 -10.09
N THR A 107 2.62 19.69 -9.71
CA THR A 107 2.77 18.27 -10.06
C THR A 107 1.70 17.42 -9.38
N ILE A 108 1.43 17.62 -8.07
CA ILE A 108 0.36 16.90 -7.37
C ILE A 108 -0.98 17.09 -8.08
N ARG A 109 -1.32 18.32 -8.49
CA ARG A 109 -2.58 18.57 -9.23
C ARG A 109 -2.62 17.83 -10.57
N LEU A 110 -1.53 17.80 -11.32
CA LEU A 110 -1.44 17.02 -12.56
C LEU A 110 -1.63 15.52 -12.32
N GLU A 111 -0.99 14.97 -11.28
CA GLU A 111 -1.13 13.56 -10.92
C GLU A 111 -2.58 13.22 -10.51
N VAL A 112 -3.23 14.06 -9.70
CA VAL A 112 -4.61 13.86 -9.25
C VAL A 112 -5.57 13.87 -10.44
N GLU A 113 -5.49 14.85 -11.34
CA GLU A 113 -6.33 14.88 -12.55
C GLU A 113 -6.11 13.64 -13.43
N ALA A 114 -4.86 13.23 -13.57
CA ALA A 114 -4.54 12.04 -14.35
C ALA A 114 -5.05 10.76 -13.65
N SER A 115 -4.99 10.66 -12.32
CA SER A 115 -5.53 9.54 -11.54
C SER A 115 -7.05 9.46 -11.62
N LEU A 116 -7.76 10.58 -11.44
CA LEU A 116 -9.22 10.65 -11.61
C LEU A 116 -9.65 10.17 -13.00
N LYS A 117 -8.92 10.58 -14.04
CA LYS A 117 -9.19 10.16 -15.42
C LYS A 117 -8.93 8.67 -15.63
N ARG A 118 -7.82 8.10 -15.12
CA ARG A 118 -7.51 6.67 -15.26
C ARG A 118 -8.51 5.80 -14.48
N LEU A 119 -8.83 6.20 -13.26
CA LEU A 119 -9.79 5.54 -12.37
C LEU A 119 -11.24 5.72 -12.81
N LYS A 120 -11.54 6.73 -13.68
CA LYS A 120 -12.87 7.10 -14.15
C LYS A 120 -13.83 7.44 -13.00
N VAL A 121 -13.34 8.24 -12.06
CA VAL A 121 -14.08 8.73 -10.89
C VAL A 121 -13.88 10.25 -10.76
N ASP A 122 -14.83 10.90 -10.09
CA ASP A 122 -14.78 12.35 -9.83
C ASP A 122 -14.10 12.66 -8.50
N THR A 123 -14.01 11.66 -7.60
CA THR A 123 -13.44 11.84 -6.25
C THR A 123 -12.66 10.60 -5.81
N LEU A 124 -11.50 10.82 -5.21
CA LEU A 124 -10.70 9.81 -4.50
C LEU A 124 -11.11 9.80 -3.02
N ASP A 125 -11.23 8.63 -2.40
CA ASP A 125 -11.52 8.58 -0.96
C ASP A 125 -10.28 8.92 -0.13
N LEU A 126 -9.09 8.46 -0.55
CA LEU A 126 -7.82 8.76 0.09
C LEU A 126 -6.75 9.07 -0.96
N LEU A 127 -6.10 10.21 -0.82
CA LEU A 127 -4.87 10.53 -1.55
C LEU A 127 -3.69 10.54 -0.59
N GLN A 128 -2.64 9.79 -0.91
CA GLN A 128 -1.46 9.64 -0.07
C GLN A 128 -0.22 10.22 -0.76
N VAL A 129 0.58 11.00 -0.04
CA VAL A 129 1.95 11.29 -0.47
C VAL A 129 2.74 9.99 -0.41
N HIS A 130 3.22 9.51 -1.56
CA HIS A 130 3.82 8.17 -1.69
C HIS A 130 5.18 8.06 -0.99
N ARG A 131 5.95 9.14 -1.02
CA ARG A 131 7.24 9.31 -0.34
C ARG A 131 7.44 10.75 0.08
N PRO A 132 8.17 11.02 1.16
CA PRO A 132 8.56 12.37 1.51
C PRO A 132 9.46 13.00 0.44
N ALA A 133 9.52 14.32 0.41
CA ALA A 133 10.47 15.05 -0.43
C ALA A 133 11.91 14.60 -0.17
N LEU A 134 12.71 14.57 -1.22
CA LEU A 134 14.13 14.23 -1.17
C LEU A 134 14.99 15.47 -1.48
N GLU A 135 16.21 15.50 -0.92
CA GLU A 135 17.22 16.45 -1.35
C GLU A 135 17.67 16.14 -2.80
N PRO A 136 18.14 17.11 -3.61
CA PRO A 136 18.30 18.54 -3.24
C PRO A 136 17.01 19.39 -3.40
N ASP A 137 15.98 18.88 -4.10
CA ASP A 137 14.77 19.65 -4.46
C ASP A 137 13.64 19.41 -3.44
N LYS A 138 14.01 19.49 -2.14
CA LYS A 138 13.04 19.28 -1.06
C LYS A 138 12.00 20.38 -1.03
N MET A 139 10.77 20.04 -1.47
CA MET A 139 9.62 20.92 -1.37
C MET A 139 9.22 21.13 0.10
N PRO A 140 8.89 22.37 0.53
CA PRO A 140 8.32 22.61 1.85
C PRO A 140 7.02 21.83 2.05
N VAL A 141 6.91 21.12 3.18
CA VAL A 141 5.71 20.32 3.51
C VAL A 141 4.46 21.20 3.61
N ALA A 142 4.61 22.47 4.02
CA ALA A 142 3.53 23.46 4.06
C ALA A 142 2.83 23.63 2.69
N ASP A 143 3.61 23.73 1.61
CA ASP A 143 3.09 23.93 0.25
C ASP A 143 2.36 22.66 -0.23
N THR A 144 2.96 21.49 0.03
CA THR A 144 2.34 20.19 -0.25
C THR A 144 1.01 20.03 0.48
N MET A 145 0.99 20.25 1.79
CA MET A 145 -0.24 20.14 2.60
C MET A 145 -1.28 21.19 2.21
N GLY A 146 -0.87 22.41 1.91
CA GLY A 146 -1.76 23.44 1.37
C GLY A 146 -2.49 22.96 0.12
N CYS A 147 -1.77 22.37 -0.83
CA CYS A 147 -2.34 21.81 -2.05
C CYS A 147 -3.32 20.65 -1.76
N LEU A 148 -2.97 19.72 -0.86
CA LEU A 148 -3.83 18.59 -0.50
C LEU A 148 -5.13 19.05 0.18
N MET A 149 -5.05 20.06 1.05
CA MET A 149 -6.21 20.67 1.69
C MET A 149 -7.09 21.41 0.67
N ASP A 150 -6.52 22.05 -0.34
CA ASP A 150 -7.25 22.66 -1.44
C ASP A 150 -8.01 21.61 -2.25
N LEU A 151 -7.35 20.52 -2.63
CA LEU A 151 -7.98 19.39 -3.33
C LEU A 151 -9.12 18.77 -2.52
N LYS A 152 -8.99 18.72 -1.19
CA LYS A 152 -10.07 18.26 -0.29
C LYS A 152 -11.23 19.25 -0.29
N ARG A 153 -10.97 20.56 -0.24
CA ARG A 153 -12.02 21.62 -0.35
C ARG A 153 -12.71 21.62 -1.72
N GLU A 154 -11.98 21.32 -2.78
CA GLU A 154 -12.51 21.18 -4.14
C GLU A 154 -13.35 19.89 -4.33
N GLY A 155 -13.35 18.99 -3.35
CA GLY A 155 -14.07 17.71 -3.41
C GLY A 155 -13.40 16.64 -4.29
N LYS A 156 -12.15 16.87 -4.70
CA LYS A 156 -11.39 15.89 -5.52
C LYS A 156 -10.84 14.73 -4.69
N ILE A 157 -10.59 14.99 -3.39
CA ILE A 157 -10.19 13.98 -2.42
C ILE A 157 -11.02 14.12 -1.15
N ARG A 158 -11.23 13.03 -0.40
CA ARG A 158 -11.98 13.06 0.88
C ARG A 158 -11.05 12.99 2.08
N ALA A 159 -9.95 12.26 1.98
CA ALA A 159 -8.97 12.09 3.04
C ALA A 159 -7.54 12.30 2.53
N ILE A 160 -6.65 12.72 3.44
CA ILE A 160 -5.23 12.97 3.18
C ILE A 160 -4.40 11.94 3.93
N GLY A 161 -3.48 11.29 3.24
CA GLY A 161 -2.53 10.36 3.84
C GLY A 161 -1.09 10.63 3.47
N VAL A 162 -0.19 10.00 4.20
CA VAL A 162 1.24 9.96 3.91
C VAL A 162 1.73 8.51 3.91
N SER A 163 2.88 8.27 3.29
CA SER A 163 3.50 6.95 3.26
C SER A 163 5.01 7.06 3.28
N ASN A 164 5.68 6.06 3.87
CA ASN A 164 7.15 6.00 3.93
C ASN A 164 7.80 7.22 4.63
N VAL A 165 7.12 7.83 5.57
CA VAL A 165 7.61 8.93 6.40
C VAL A 165 8.11 8.39 7.74
N ASN A 166 9.16 9.01 8.28
CA ASN A 166 9.54 8.82 9.68
C ASN A 166 8.69 9.67 10.62
N LEU A 167 8.89 9.56 11.93
CA LEU A 167 8.07 10.26 12.92
C LEU A 167 8.19 11.79 12.82
N ASP A 168 9.40 12.31 12.61
CA ASP A 168 9.63 13.77 12.47
C ASP A 168 8.88 14.31 11.24
N GLN A 169 8.98 13.58 10.12
CA GLN A 169 8.26 13.95 8.89
C GLN A 169 6.73 13.87 9.08
N LEU A 170 6.22 12.83 9.75
CA LEU A 170 4.80 12.71 10.05
C LEU A 170 4.32 13.90 10.89
N THR A 171 5.07 14.26 11.93
CA THR A 171 4.78 15.40 12.79
C THR A 171 4.84 16.72 12.02
N GLU A 172 5.78 16.87 11.09
CA GLU A 172 5.86 18.02 10.20
C GLU A 172 4.61 18.14 9.32
N TYR A 173 4.15 17.06 8.68
CA TYR A 173 2.88 17.05 7.92
C TYR A 173 1.68 17.44 8.79
N GLN A 174 1.58 16.91 10.01
CA GLN A 174 0.50 17.22 10.94
C GLN A 174 0.49 18.70 11.39
N SER A 175 1.65 19.37 11.42
CA SER A 175 1.74 20.79 11.80
C SER A 175 1.07 21.73 10.79
N PHE A 176 0.83 21.26 9.55
CA PHE A 176 0.22 22.05 8.47
C PHE A 176 -1.19 21.61 8.12
N GLY A 177 -1.68 20.49 8.66
CA GLY A 177 -3.05 20.05 8.39
C GLY A 177 -3.37 18.66 8.94
N CYS A 178 -4.61 18.23 8.72
CA CYS A 178 -5.05 16.90 9.15
C CYS A 178 -4.45 15.82 8.26
N VAL A 179 -3.76 14.85 8.87
CA VAL A 179 -3.33 13.60 8.24
C VAL A 179 -4.26 12.50 8.72
N ASP A 180 -5.03 11.92 7.81
CA ASP A 180 -6.02 10.88 8.11
C ASP A 180 -5.39 9.46 8.14
N SER A 181 -4.31 9.23 7.38
CA SER A 181 -3.62 7.92 7.36
C SER A 181 -2.11 8.03 7.21
N ASN A 182 -1.39 7.07 7.79
CA ASN A 182 0.02 6.81 7.53
C ASN A 182 0.17 5.37 7.01
N GLN A 183 0.62 5.21 5.77
CA GLN A 183 0.89 3.91 5.17
C GLN A 183 2.36 3.53 5.38
N LEU A 184 2.61 2.50 6.16
CA LEU A 184 3.93 2.14 6.65
C LEU A 184 4.22 0.64 6.46
N ARG A 185 5.50 0.30 6.31
CA ARG A 185 5.94 -1.09 6.24
C ARG A 185 5.86 -1.74 7.61
N TYR A 186 5.08 -2.81 7.71
CA TYR A 186 4.97 -3.56 8.95
C TYR A 186 4.50 -4.99 8.69
N ASN A 187 5.19 -5.96 9.27
CA ASN A 187 4.84 -7.37 9.29
C ASN A 187 5.65 -8.11 10.37
N MET A 188 5.51 -9.42 10.50
CA MET A 188 6.22 -10.22 11.50
C MET A 188 7.76 -10.13 11.43
N LEU A 189 8.32 -9.87 10.25
CA LEU A 189 9.77 -9.78 10.02
C LEU A 189 10.30 -8.34 10.07
N ASN A 190 9.43 -7.33 9.89
CA ASN A 190 9.76 -5.92 9.99
C ASN A 190 8.84 -5.26 11.01
N ARG A 191 9.37 -5.02 12.21
CA ARG A 191 8.60 -4.52 13.36
C ARG A 191 9.05 -3.14 13.86
N GLU A 192 9.84 -2.43 13.07
CA GLU A 192 10.37 -1.11 13.44
C GLU A 192 9.28 -0.09 13.80
N ALA A 193 8.12 -0.18 13.13
CA ALA A 193 6.98 0.71 13.38
C ALA A 193 6.39 0.59 14.80
N GLU A 194 6.65 -0.53 15.52
CA GLU A 194 6.19 -0.73 16.89
C GLU A 194 6.89 0.19 17.90
N ALA A 195 8.09 0.67 17.58
CA ALA A 195 8.87 1.50 18.51
C ALA A 195 8.13 2.83 18.79
N GLU A 196 7.62 3.49 17.78
CA GLU A 196 7.03 4.82 17.93
C GLU A 196 5.85 5.08 16.96
N ALA A 197 5.98 4.73 15.68
CA ALA A 197 5.06 5.16 14.63
C ALA A 197 3.62 4.68 14.84
N LEU A 198 3.42 3.42 15.29
CA LEU A 198 2.08 2.88 15.54
C LEU A 198 1.40 3.57 16.73
N ALA A 199 2.14 3.80 17.84
CA ALA A 199 1.62 4.50 19.00
C ALA A 199 1.27 5.96 18.65
N HIS A 200 2.16 6.66 17.94
CA HIS A 200 1.90 8.02 17.49
C HIS A 200 0.64 8.11 16.60
N CYS A 201 0.47 7.18 15.65
CA CYS A 201 -0.74 7.14 14.83
C CYS A 201 -2.00 6.98 15.68
N HIS A 202 -1.97 6.10 16.68
CA HIS A 202 -3.09 5.88 17.60
C HIS A 202 -3.43 7.14 18.38
N ASP A 203 -2.43 7.76 19.01
CA ASP A 203 -2.61 8.91 19.90
C ASP A 203 -3.16 10.15 19.16
N HIS A 204 -2.92 10.22 17.84
CA HIS A 204 -3.39 11.31 16.99
C HIS A 204 -4.58 10.92 16.10
N ASN A 205 -5.17 9.73 16.31
CA ASN A 205 -6.27 9.18 15.51
C ASN A 205 -5.96 9.19 14.00
N ILE A 206 -4.75 8.71 13.65
CA ILE A 206 -4.29 8.48 12.27
C ILE A 206 -4.43 6.98 11.98
N ALA A 207 -5.02 6.61 10.86
CA ALA A 207 -5.10 5.22 10.44
C ALA A 207 -3.71 4.69 10.07
N ALA A 208 -3.17 3.75 10.84
CA ALA A 208 -1.94 3.04 10.50
C ALA A 208 -2.26 1.92 9.50
N MET A 209 -1.99 2.19 8.21
CA MET A 209 -2.20 1.23 7.13
C MET A 209 -0.90 0.47 6.88
N THR A 210 -0.88 -0.84 7.13
CA THR A 210 0.34 -1.64 6.97
C THR A 210 0.45 -2.23 5.58
N TYR A 211 1.61 -2.16 4.95
CA TYR A 211 1.88 -2.80 3.66
C TYR A 211 3.01 -3.83 3.75
N THR A 212 3.20 -4.65 2.71
CA THR A 212 4.07 -5.84 2.69
C THR A 212 3.76 -6.86 3.78
N SER A 213 2.49 -6.99 4.15
CA SER A 213 2.04 -7.82 5.28
C SER A 213 2.49 -9.28 5.19
N LEU A 214 2.64 -9.83 3.98
CA LEU A 214 3.17 -11.16 3.71
C LEU A 214 4.66 -11.17 3.29
N GLU A 215 5.39 -10.07 3.48
CA GLU A 215 6.81 -9.89 3.12
C GLU A 215 7.14 -10.50 1.75
N GLN A 216 6.47 -10.00 0.69
CA GLN A 216 6.67 -10.46 -0.70
C GLN A 216 6.42 -11.96 -0.92
N GLY A 217 5.60 -12.57 -0.07
CA GLY A 217 5.27 -13.99 -0.09
C GLY A 217 6.11 -14.87 0.83
N LEU A 218 7.14 -14.35 1.48
CA LEU A 218 7.94 -15.11 2.46
C LEU A 218 7.09 -15.67 3.60
N LEU A 219 6.17 -14.84 4.11
CA LEU A 219 5.29 -15.20 5.23
C LEU A 219 4.07 -16.06 4.80
N THR A 220 4.16 -16.73 3.65
CA THR A 220 3.13 -17.71 3.22
C THR A 220 3.55 -19.16 3.45
N GLY A 221 4.82 -19.41 3.81
CA GLY A 221 5.39 -20.76 3.86
C GLY A 221 5.64 -21.39 2.48
N LYS A 222 5.30 -20.69 1.38
CA LYS A 222 5.40 -21.21 0.00
C LYS A 222 6.70 -20.82 -0.73
N VAL A 223 7.54 -20.01 -0.11
CA VAL A 223 8.84 -19.63 -0.65
C VAL A 223 9.92 -20.50 -0.02
N THR A 224 10.51 -21.39 -0.83
CA THR A 224 11.53 -22.35 -0.40
C THR A 224 12.89 -22.02 -1.07
N PRO A 225 14.02 -22.50 -0.54
CA PRO A 225 15.34 -22.23 -1.12
C PRO A 225 15.52 -22.72 -2.56
N ASP A 226 14.82 -23.79 -2.93
CA ASP A 226 14.81 -24.40 -4.26
C ASP A 226 13.78 -23.78 -5.21
N ARG A 227 12.98 -22.80 -4.75
CA ARG A 227 12.00 -22.13 -5.58
C ARG A 227 12.67 -21.37 -6.72
N SER A 228 12.33 -21.72 -7.94
CA SER A 228 12.68 -20.95 -9.12
C SER A 228 11.73 -19.79 -9.36
N TYR A 229 12.27 -18.70 -9.88
CA TYR A 229 11.50 -17.53 -10.29
C TYR A 229 11.73 -17.24 -11.77
N GLU A 230 10.69 -16.81 -12.46
CA GLU A 230 10.78 -16.35 -13.84
C GLU A 230 11.84 -15.25 -13.99
N GLU A 231 12.36 -15.08 -15.19
CA GLU A 231 13.44 -14.11 -15.46
C GLU A 231 13.03 -12.67 -15.16
N SER A 232 11.76 -12.36 -15.35
CA SER A 232 11.14 -11.06 -15.06
C SER A 232 10.78 -10.85 -13.58
N ASP A 233 10.78 -11.89 -12.75
CA ASP A 233 10.45 -11.77 -11.34
C ASP A 233 11.67 -11.25 -10.55
N TRP A 234 11.57 -10.04 -10.02
CA TRP A 234 12.63 -9.38 -9.27
C TRP A 234 13.12 -10.20 -8.06
N ARG A 235 12.29 -11.10 -7.52
CA ARG A 235 12.65 -11.96 -6.38
C ARG A 235 13.75 -12.96 -6.71
N ARG A 236 14.00 -13.25 -7.99
CA ARG A 236 15.10 -14.10 -8.45
C ARG A 236 16.44 -13.70 -7.86
N ASN A 237 16.67 -12.39 -7.70
CA ASN A 237 17.91 -11.84 -7.18
C ASN A 237 17.73 -11.15 -5.80
N ALA A 238 16.58 -11.29 -5.16
CA ALA A 238 16.24 -10.56 -3.94
C ALA A 238 17.21 -10.83 -2.78
N GLY A 239 17.81 -12.00 -2.71
CA GLY A 239 18.82 -12.35 -1.71
C GLY A 239 20.07 -11.45 -1.72
N GLN A 240 20.31 -10.68 -2.80
CA GLN A 240 21.42 -9.73 -2.86
C GLN A 240 21.22 -8.50 -1.98
N TRP A 241 19.96 -8.04 -1.78
CA TRP A 241 19.66 -6.82 -1.01
C TRP A 241 18.59 -7.00 0.07
N MET A 242 17.80 -8.10 0.03
CA MET A 242 16.81 -8.39 1.07
C MET A 242 17.30 -9.54 1.96
N PRO A 243 17.64 -9.27 3.23
CA PRO A 243 18.23 -10.28 4.11
C PRO A 243 17.39 -11.55 4.24
N TRP A 244 16.06 -11.42 4.26
CA TRP A 244 15.13 -12.54 4.42
C TRP A 244 15.12 -13.51 3.23
N PHE A 245 15.52 -13.08 2.03
CA PHE A 245 15.67 -13.96 0.86
C PHE A 245 17.01 -14.70 0.81
N LYS A 246 17.94 -14.44 1.75
CA LYS A 246 19.15 -15.24 1.86
C LYS A 246 18.78 -16.64 2.34
N GLU A 247 19.38 -17.66 1.72
CA GLU A 247 19.04 -19.09 1.93
C GLU A 247 19.01 -19.48 3.41
N HIS A 248 20.02 -19.07 4.20
CA HIS A 248 20.08 -19.41 5.63
C HIS A 248 18.93 -18.78 6.45
N ASN A 249 18.49 -17.56 6.13
CA ASN A 249 17.37 -16.92 6.79
C ASN A 249 16.05 -17.55 6.36
N LEU A 250 15.93 -17.88 5.07
CA LEU A 250 14.76 -18.56 4.55
C LEU A 250 14.56 -19.95 5.18
N LYS A 251 15.65 -20.74 5.35
CA LYS A 251 15.60 -22.02 6.05
C LYS A 251 15.09 -21.87 7.49
N LYS A 252 15.63 -20.89 8.24
CA LYS A 252 15.17 -20.61 9.60
C LYS A 252 13.70 -20.21 9.65
N LEU A 253 13.23 -19.43 8.69
CA LEU A 253 11.82 -19.04 8.62
C LEU A 253 10.92 -20.25 8.39
N LEU A 254 11.32 -21.16 7.50
CA LEU A 254 10.58 -22.40 7.26
C LEU A 254 10.58 -23.33 8.49
N GLU A 255 11.69 -23.42 9.23
CA GLU A 255 11.75 -24.12 10.52
C GLU A 255 10.76 -23.55 11.54
N VAL A 256 10.60 -22.22 11.61
CA VAL A 256 9.59 -21.59 12.46
C VAL A 256 8.19 -22.02 12.04
N PHE A 257 7.89 -22.07 10.76
CA PHE A 257 6.55 -22.49 10.28
C PHE A 257 6.24 -23.96 10.57
N THR A 258 7.22 -24.87 10.57
CA THR A 258 7.00 -26.27 10.99
C THR A 258 6.60 -26.40 12.46
N GLY A 259 6.94 -25.41 13.28
CA GLY A 259 6.49 -25.32 14.68
C GLY A 259 5.07 -24.76 14.87
N TRP A 260 4.35 -24.44 13.78
CA TRP A 260 3.01 -23.86 13.84
C TRP A 260 1.87 -24.87 13.58
N ASP A 261 2.17 -26.16 13.40
CA ASP A 261 1.16 -27.17 13.03
C ASP A 261 0.00 -27.20 14.03
N ASP A 262 0.27 -27.28 15.34
CA ASP A 262 -0.77 -27.24 16.38
C ASP A 262 -1.58 -25.94 16.35
N LEU A 263 -0.92 -24.82 16.04
CA LEU A 263 -1.55 -23.49 15.94
C LEU A 263 -2.47 -23.43 14.73
N LEU A 264 -2.00 -23.90 13.57
CA LEU A 264 -2.78 -23.97 12.33
C LEU A 264 -4.01 -24.86 12.49
N GLU A 265 -3.85 -26.01 13.13
CA GLU A 265 -4.94 -26.94 13.44
C GLU A 265 -5.97 -26.29 14.39
N SER A 266 -5.50 -25.69 15.49
CA SER A 266 -6.38 -25.07 16.51
C SER A 266 -7.25 -23.95 15.98
N TYR A 267 -6.75 -23.18 15.00
CA TYR A 267 -7.50 -22.10 14.35
C TYR A 267 -8.18 -22.52 13.04
N GLY A 268 -7.92 -23.72 12.54
CA GLY A 268 -8.38 -24.16 11.23
C GLY A 268 -7.89 -23.22 10.12
N ALA A 269 -6.67 -22.71 10.24
CA ALA A 269 -6.15 -21.61 9.42
C ALA A 269 -4.89 -22.02 8.64
N THR A 270 -4.61 -21.31 7.57
CA THR A 270 -3.34 -21.39 6.83
C THR A 270 -2.30 -20.40 7.41
N ILE A 271 -1.03 -20.59 7.06
CA ILE A 271 0.05 -19.66 7.46
C ILE A 271 -0.27 -18.22 7.06
N PRO A 272 -0.64 -17.89 5.80
CA PRO A 272 -0.96 -16.50 5.45
C PRO A 272 -2.16 -15.95 6.21
N GLN A 273 -3.18 -16.75 6.51
CA GLN A 273 -4.31 -16.31 7.34
C GLN A 273 -3.86 -15.95 8.75
N LEU A 274 -3.03 -16.77 9.40
CA LEU A 274 -2.47 -16.46 10.73
C LEU A 274 -1.62 -15.19 10.70
N VAL A 275 -0.77 -15.01 9.69
CA VAL A 275 0.10 -13.84 9.56
C VAL A 275 -0.72 -12.56 9.38
N VAL A 276 -1.75 -12.59 8.52
CA VAL A 276 -2.63 -11.44 8.31
C VAL A 276 -3.44 -11.13 9.56
N ALA A 277 -4.03 -12.16 10.20
CA ALA A 277 -4.76 -12.01 11.45
C ALA A 277 -3.88 -11.47 12.58
N TRP A 278 -2.63 -11.97 12.71
CA TRP A 278 -1.66 -11.44 13.65
C TRP A 278 -1.38 -9.96 13.39
N THR A 279 -1.13 -9.57 12.14
CA THR A 279 -0.86 -8.16 11.79
C THR A 279 -2.06 -7.28 12.14
N ALA A 280 -3.28 -7.71 11.81
CA ALA A 280 -4.52 -6.99 12.09
C ALA A 280 -4.85 -6.89 13.60
N SER A 281 -4.32 -7.82 14.40
CA SER A 281 -4.50 -7.87 15.87
C SER A 281 -3.45 -7.05 16.62
N ARG A 282 -2.43 -6.53 15.94
CA ARG A 282 -1.39 -5.76 16.64
C ARG A 282 -1.95 -4.43 17.17
N PRO A 283 -1.51 -4.05 18.37
CA PRO A 283 -1.88 -2.75 18.92
C PRO A 283 -1.60 -1.64 17.90
N HIS A 284 -2.59 -0.77 17.69
CA HIS A 284 -2.51 0.41 16.84
C HIS A 284 -2.40 0.19 15.32
N ALA A 285 -2.22 -1.04 14.83
CA ALA A 285 -2.39 -1.35 13.41
C ALA A 285 -3.89 -1.32 13.07
N THR A 286 -4.30 -0.50 12.11
CA THR A 286 -5.74 -0.30 11.81
C THR A 286 -6.17 -1.05 10.55
N HIS A 287 -5.37 -0.99 9.49
CA HIS A 287 -5.68 -1.61 8.21
C HIS A 287 -4.46 -2.38 7.70
N VAL A 288 -4.69 -3.54 7.11
CA VAL A 288 -3.65 -4.44 6.60
C VAL A 288 -3.82 -4.59 5.10
N LEU A 289 -2.88 -4.06 4.32
CA LEU A 289 -2.90 -4.18 2.87
C LEU A 289 -2.26 -5.50 2.44
N CYS A 290 -3.03 -6.31 1.74
CA CYS A 290 -2.60 -7.57 1.15
C CYS A 290 -2.65 -7.50 -0.36
N GLY A 291 -1.56 -7.88 -1.03
CA GLY A 291 -1.53 -8.11 -2.46
C GLY A 291 -1.97 -9.54 -2.80
N SER A 292 -2.63 -9.72 -3.93
CA SER A 292 -3.02 -11.03 -4.42
C SER A 292 -2.72 -11.18 -5.91
N ARG A 293 -2.46 -12.41 -6.36
CA ARG A 293 -2.21 -12.78 -7.76
C ARG A 293 -3.30 -13.70 -8.33
N SER A 294 -4.25 -14.13 -7.52
CA SER A 294 -5.35 -14.99 -7.96
C SER A 294 -6.58 -14.85 -7.06
N VAL A 295 -7.75 -15.19 -7.59
CA VAL A 295 -9.00 -15.18 -6.83
C VAL A 295 -8.95 -16.10 -5.60
N PRO A 296 -8.43 -17.34 -5.68
CA PRO A 296 -8.29 -18.18 -4.48
C PRO A 296 -7.48 -17.53 -3.35
N GLN A 297 -6.39 -16.78 -3.68
CA GLN A 297 -5.61 -16.07 -2.68
C GLN A 297 -6.37 -14.92 -2.01
N VAL A 298 -7.29 -14.29 -2.73
CA VAL A 298 -8.16 -13.25 -2.16
C VAL A 298 -9.21 -13.86 -1.25
N GLN A 299 -9.72 -15.02 -1.60
CA GLN A 299 -10.75 -15.73 -0.83
C GLN A 299 -10.17 -16.40 0.43
N GLU A 300 -8.90 -16.80 0.41
CA GLU A 300 -8.15 -17.29 1.56
C GLU A 300 -7.99 -16.20 2.62
#